data_1488586c5185e0218b78414cd5a7b9c1
#
_entry.id   1488586c5185e0218b78414cd5a7b9c1
#
_cell.length_a   1.000
_cell.length_b   1.000
_cell.length_c   1.000
_cell.angle_alpha   90.00
_cell.angle_beta   90.00
_cell.angle_gamma   90.00
#
_symmetry.space_group_name_H-M   'P 1'
#
loop_
_entity.id
_entity.type
_entity.pdbx_description
1 polymer ?
#
loop_
_entity_poly.entity_id
_entity_poly.type
_entity_poly.pdbx_seq_one_letter_code
_entity_poly.pdbx_strand_id
1 'polypeptide(L)'
;MSDARSVYKPSKGSGIHPREASRHHAIISSRIIGEALSIAKVKNSDISILAYSAGPGLGPCLRIGAVTARSICSFYDKPIMPVNHAIGHIELGIVLTNAQDPLVLLISGGHTLMTIFANKRWRIIGETLDITLGQLFDQFGRYLGLSSPCGANIEQLALKSNLEYIALPYTIKGNDLTFSGLLSAGKRQVLSNMSQQNLCYSLQETAFSMLCEVVERALVVTRKRELLVVGGVAANKRLSEILQKACLRHKVIYHSIPLNYCGDNGVQIAWTGAIEYFSGKNKRLGPSRAFVRQSWRLDDVNITWKE
;
A
#
# COMPACT_ATOMS: atom_id res chain seq x y z
N MET A 1 2.30 22.19 0.48
CA MET A 1 2.57 20.79 0.89
C MET A 1 3.80 20.33 0.13
N SER A 2 4.72 19.62 0.76
CA SER A 2 5.93 19.07 0.12
C SER A 2 5.98 17.56 0.26
N ASP A 3 6.63 16.90 -0.70
CA ASP A 3 6.86 15.47 -0.71
C ASP A 3 8.26 15.19 -1.28
N ALA A 4 9.17 14.77 -0.42
CA ALA A 4 10.54 14.42 -0.79
C ALA A 4 10.76 12.92 -0.56
N ARG A 5 11.30 12.23 -1.56
CA ARG A 5 11.42 10.76 -1.53
C ARG A 5 12.79 10.31 -2.02
N SER A 6 13.31 9.28 -1.39
CA SER A 6 14.43 8.50 -1.90
C SER A 6 14.15 7.02 -1.70
N VAL A 7 13.89 6.34 -2.79
CA VAL A 7 13.49 4.92 -2.78
C VAL A 7 14.73 4.03 -2.81
N TYR A 8 14.82 3.09 -1.86
CA TYR A 8 15.82 2.04 -1.92
C TYR A 8 15.56 1.12 -3.12
N LYS A 9 16.57 0.92 -3.95
CA LYS A 9 16.51 0.00 -5.09
C LYS A 9 17.43 -1.17 -4.83
N PRO A 10 16.91 -2.40 -4.69
CA PRO A 10 17.74 -3.59 -4.55
C PRO A 10 18.52 -3.87 -5.84
N SER A 11 19.57 -4.65 -5.76
CA SER A 11 20.30 -5.15 -6.93
C SER A 11 19.38 -5.98 -7.84
N LYS A 12 19.69 -6.00 -9.14
CA LYS A 12 18.89 -6.74 -10.14
C LYS A 12 18.76 -8.22 -9.73
N GLY A 13 17.53 -8.74 -9.77
CA GLY A 13 17.21 -10.13 -9.39
C GLY A 13 17.07 -10.37 -7.88
N SER A 14 17.43 -9.40 -7.01
CA SER A 14 17.23 -9.52 -5.57
C SER A 14 15.93 -8.82 -5.12
N GLY A 15 15.41 -9.25 -3.94
CA GLY A 15 14.33 -8.56 -3.24
C GLY A 15 14.87 -7.50 -2.28
N ILE A 16 13.95 -6.79 -1.62
CA ILE A 16 14.32 -5.81 -0.59
C ILE A 16 14.87 -6.56 0.63
N HIS A 17 16.16 -6.36 0.91
CA HIS A 17 16.79 -6.86 2.14
C HIS A 17 16.59 -5.85 3.26
N PRO A 18 15.93 -6.19 4.40
CA PRO A 18 15.56 -5.23 5.44
C PRO A 18 16.72 -4.44 6.03
N ARG A 19 17.88 -5.08 6.21
CA ARG A 19 19.10 -4.42 6.74
C ARG A 19 19.65 -3.38 5.76
N GLU A 20 19.68 -3.69 4.49
CA GLU A 20 20.18 -2.79 3.44
C GLU A 20 19.24 -1.59 3.26
N ALA A 21 17.93 -1.83 3.23
CA ALA A 21 16.92 -0.79 3.18
C ALA A 21 17.02 0.14 4.39
N SER A 22 17.19 -0.40 5.61
CA SER A 22 17.34 0.41 6.82
C SER A 22 18.62 1.24 6.82
N ARG A 23 19.73 0.69 6.30
CA ARG A 23 20.98 1.45 6.13
C ARG A 23 20.81 2.62 5.16
N HIS A 24 20.13 2.38 4.02
CA HIS A 24 19.77 3.43 3.08
C HIS A 24 19.00 4.56 3.79
N HIS A 25 17.93 4.23 4.52
CA HIS A 25 17.14 5.21 5.25
C HIS A 25 17.96 5.98 6.30
N ALA A 26 18.84 5.32 7.04
CA ALA A 26 19.70 5.97 8.01
C ALA A 26 20.62 7.04 7.36
N ILE A 27 21.19 6.72 6.20
CA ILE A 27 22.10 7.61 5.47
C ILE A 27 21.36 8.82 4.91
N ILE A 28 20.16 8.63 4.37
CA ILE A 28 19.48 9.69 3.61
C ILE A 28 18.49 10.53 4.41
N SER A 29 18.08 10.09 5.62
CA SER A 29 16.97 10.70 6.37
C SER A 29 17.14 12.20 6.58
N SER A 30 18.32 12.64 7.01
CA SER A 30 18.60 14.07 7.26
C SER A 30 18.47 14.90 5.97
N ARG A 31 19.00 14.40 4.86
CA ARG A 31 18.93 15.09 3.56
C ARG A 31 17.48 15.22 3.08
N ILE A 32 16.70 14.14 3.13
CA ILE A 32 15.30 14.14 2.67
C ILE A 32 14.42 15.05 3.52
N ILE A 33 14.65 15.11 4.84
CA ILE A 33 13.94 16.04 5.72
C ILE A 33 14.26 17.48 5.35
N GLY A 34 15.55 17.81 5.18
CA GLY A 34 15.96 19.15 4.77
C GLY A 34 15.38 19.56 3.40
N GLU A 35 15.34 18.62 2.45
CA GLU A 35 14.72 18.83 1.13
C GLU A 35 13.22 19.10 1.25
N ALA A 36 12.48 18.30 2.05
CA ALA A 36 11.06 18.50 2.28
C ALA A 36 10.75 19.87 2.90
N LEU A 37 11.52 20.30 3.90
CA LEU A 37 11.38 21.62 4.52
C LEU A 37 11.67 22.75 3.53
N SER A 38 12.72 22.60 2.72
CA SER A 38 13.10 23.58 1.69
C SER A 38 12.02 23.74 0.63
N ILE A 39 11.44 22.63 0.12
CA ILE A 39 10.34 22.66 -0.85
C ILE A 39 9.10 23.33 -0.24
N ALA A 40 8.80 23.03 1.03
CA ALA A 40 7.69 23.64 1.74
C ALA A 40 7.93 25.12 2.12
N LYS A 41 9.19 25.59 2.06
CA LYS A 41 9.62 26.92 2.52
C LYS A 41 9.28 27.18 3.99
N VAL A 42 9.45 26.16 4.86
CA VAL A 42 9.23 26.22 6.30
C VAL A 42 10.49 25.86 7.07
N LYS A 43 10.59 26.34 8.32
CA LYS A 43 11.67 25.98 9.26
C LYS A 43 11.21 24.86 10.20
N ASN A 44 12.15 24.18 10.85
CA ASN A 44 11.84 23.19 11.88
C ASN A 44 10.99 23.76 13.03
N SER A 45 11.18 25.05 13.38
CA SER A 45 10.39 25.78 14.39
C SER A 45 8.90 25.85 14.05
N ASP A 46 8.57 25.91 12.77
CA ASP A 46 7.21 26.11 12.27
C ASP A 46 6.39 24.79 12.26
N ILE A 47 7.06 23.66 12.48
CA ILE A 47 6.42 22.34 12.57
C ILE A 47 5.72 22.24 13.94
N SER A 48 4.41 22.00 13.92
CA SER A 48 3.61 21.83 15.14
C SER A 48 3.63 20.40 15.70
N ILE A 49 3.75 19.41 14.82
CA ILE A 49 3.67 17.99 15.14
C ILE A 49 4.50 17.19 14.12
N LEU A 50 5.01 16.05 14.54
CA LEU A 50 5.72 15.14 13.67
C LEU A 50 5.06 13.76 13.71
N ALA A 51 4.66 13.26 12.55
CA ALA A 51 4.12 11.91 12.40
C ALA A 51 5.16 10.97 11.77
N TYR A 52 5.12 9.70 12.15
CA TYR A 52 5.97 8.68 11.56
C TYR A 52 5.21 7.36 11.39
N SER A 53 5.62 6.55 10.42
CA SER A 53 5.07 5.21 10.24
C SER A 53 5.56 4.30 11.37
N ALA A 54 4.65 3.93 12.27
CA ALA A 54 4.95 3.06 13.41
C ALA A 54 4.77 1.57 13.08
N GLY A 55 4.11 1.26 11.96
CA GLY A 55 3.82 -0.08 11.48
C GLY A 55 2.51 -0.15 10.70
N PRO A 56 2.21 -1.30 10.08
CA PRO A 56 3.12 -2.44 9.92
C PRO A 56 4.25 -2.17 8.92
N GLY A 57 5.26 -3.06 8.88
CA GLY A 57 6.36 -2.92 7.94
C GLY A 57 7.67 -3.60 8.39
N LEU A 58 8.73 -3.35 7.63
CA LEU A 58 10.06 -3.91 7.93
C LEU A 58 10.63 -3.30 9.21
N GLY A 59 10.74 -4.09 10.28
CA GLY A 59 11.15 -3.66 11.60
C GLY A 59 12.42 -2.80 11.63
N PRO A 60 13.52 -3.16 10.93
CA PRO A 60 14.71 -2.31 10.85
C PRO A 60 14.42 -0.91 10.25
N CYS A 61 13.63 -0.83 9.18
CA CYS A 61 13.26 0.45 8.54
C CYS A 61 12.36 1.30 9.47
N LEU A 62 11.36 0.68 10.08
CA LEU A 62 10.46 1.36 11.03
C LEU A 62 11.24 1.95 12.21
N ARG A 63 12.26 1.23 12.72
CA ARG A 63 13.11 1.75 13.81
C ARG A 63 13.89 2.99 13.40
N ILE A 64 14.43 3.03 12.18
CA ILE A 64 15.11 4.24 11.68
C ILE A 64 14.13 5.43 11.64
N GLY A 65 12.94 5.25 11.10
CA GLY A 65 11.90 6.29 11.09
C GLY A 65 11.54 6.77 12.49
N ALA A 66 11.30 5.84 13.42
CA ALA A 66 10.96 6.17 14.81
C ALA A 66 12.10 6.92 15.53
N VAL A 67 13.36 6.49 15.35
CA VAL A 67 14.53 7.17 15.97
C VAL A 67 14.69 8.58 15.40
N THR A 68 14.59 8.74 14.08
CA THR A 68 14.68 10.04 13.42
C THR A 68 13.58 10.99 13.94
N ALA A 69 12.33 10.52 14.00
CA ALA A 69 11.21 11.29 14.51
C ALA A 69 11.41 11.70 15.99
N ARG A 70 11.85 10.75 16.83
CA ARG A 70 12.15 11.00 18.24
C ARG A 70 13.23 12.07 18.43
N SER A 71 14.32 11.98 17.68
CA SER A 71 15.44 12.93 17.76
C SER A 71 14.97 14.36 17.46
N ILE A 72 14.18 14.54 16.40
CA ILE A 72 13.65 15.86 16.03
C ILE A 72 12.68 16.36 17.10
N CYS A 73 11.73 15.53 17.54
CA CYS A 73 10.74 15.92 18.54
C CYS A 73 11.39 16.23 19.89
N SER A 74 12.44 15.49 20.30
CA SER A 74 13.15 15.77 21.54
C SER A 74 13.94 17.08 21.46
N PHE A 75 14.54 17.38 20.31
CA PHE A 75 15.35 18.60 20.15
C PHE A 75 14.48 19.87 20.09
N TYR A 76 13.32 19.80 19.43
CA TYR A 76 12.42 20.97 19.23
C TYR A 76 11.21 20.98 20.18
N ASP A 77 11.16 20.12 21.18
CA ASP A 77 10.01 19.93 22.10
C ASP A 77 8.65 19.82 21.36
N LYS A 78 8.57 18.96 20.36
CA LYS A 78 7.37 18.76 19.56
C LYS A 78 6.67 17.45 19.91
N PRO A 79 5.32 17.40 19.81
CA PRO A 79 4.58 16.14 19.93
C PRO A 79 4.88 15.20 18.77
N ILE A 80 4.82 13.89 19.06
CA ILE A 80 5.04 12.81 18.09
C ILE A 80 3.77 11.98 17.93
N MET A 81 3.45 11.62 16.69
CA MET A 81 2.27 10.80 16.36
C MET A 81 2.69 9.52 15.62
N PRO A 82 2.51 8.34 16.25
CA PRO A 82 2.69 7.06 15.58
C PRO A 82 1.50 6.75 14.68
N VAL A 83 1.73 6.55 13.40
CA VAL A 83 0.67 6.28 12.42
C VAL A 83 0.75 4.85 11.93
N ASN A 84 -0.42 4.20 11.80
CA ASN A 84 -0.53 2.93 11.09
C ASN A 84 -0.45 3.18 9.58
N HIS A 85 0.49 2.51 8.91
CA HIS A 85 0.78 2.70 7.50
C HIS A 85 -0.43 2.42 6.59
N ALA A 86 -1.19 1.37 6.87
CA ALA A 86 -2.37 1.00 6.09
C ALA A 86 -3.49 2.04 6.25
N ILE A 87 -3.70 2.55 7.47
CA ILE A 87 -4.62 3.67 7.73
C ILE A 87 -4.17 4.91 6.96
N GLY A 88 -2.86 5.17 6.89
CA GLY A 88 -2.31 6.26 6.09
C GLY A 88 -2.77 6.25 4.64
N HIS A 89 -2.67 5.11 3.96
CA HIS A 89 -3.17 4.96 2.60
C HIS A 89 -4.68 5.25 2.49
N ILE A 90 -5.47 4.74 3.43
CA ILE A 90 -6.93 4.90 3.41
C ILE A 90 -7.32 6.37 3.61
N GLU A 91 -6.80 7.01 4.66
CA GLU A 91 -7.19 8.38 4.99
C GLU A 91 -6.74 9.39 3.94
N LEU A 92 -5.55 9.18 3.34
CA LEU A 92 -5.13 9.99 2.19
C LEU A 92 -6.04 9.73 0.98
N GLY A 93 -6.40 8.49 0.72
CA GLY A 93 -7.33 8.14 -0.35
C GLY A 93 -8.69 8.83 -0.20
N ILE A 94 -9.25 8.81 1.00
CA ILE A 94 -10.53 9.45 1.30
C ILE A 94 -10.49 10.96 1.03
N VAL A 95 -9.47 11.65 1.52
CA VAL A 95 -9.39 13.12 1.34
C VAL A 95 -9.15 13.52 -0.10
N LEU A 96 -8.39 12.71 -0.87
CA LEU A 96 -8.12 13.02 -2.28
C LEU A 96 -9.29 12.74 -3.21
N THR A 97 -10.22 11.86 -2.80
CA THR A 97 -11.35 11.44 -3.64
C THR A 97 -12.71 11.90 -3.13
N ASN A 98 -12.76 12.46 -1.92
CA ASN A 98 -14.00 12.78 -1.20
C ASN A 98 -14.94 11.58 -1.00
N ALA A 99 -14.41 10.35 -1.00
CA ALA A 99 -15.20 9.15 -0.70
C ALA A 99 -15.78 9.23 0.72
N GLN A 100 -17.07 8.89 0.87
CA GLN A 100 -17.78 9.08 2.14
C GLN A 100 -17.79 7.80 2.98
N ASP A 101 -18.28 6.70 2.40
CA ASP A 101 -18.43 5.42 3.08
C ASP A 101 -18.04 4.24 2.16
N PRO A 102 -16.77 4.18 1.70
CA PRO A 102 -16.36 3.23 0.70
C PRO A 102 -16.11 1.82 1.27
N LEU A 103 -16.31 0.81 0.42
CA LEU A 103 -15.49 -0.38 0.47
C LEU A 103 -14.08 0.02 0.05
N VAL A 104 -13.07 -0.22 0.87
CA VAL A 104 -11.69 0.09 0.53
C VAL A 104 -10.97 -1.18 0.10
N LEU A 105 -10.34 -1.14 -1.07
CA LEU A 105 -9.40 -2.14 -1.55
C LEU A 105 -7.98 -1.59 -1.39
N LEU A 106 -7.23 -2.12 -0.44
CA LEU A 106 -5.82 -1.78 -0.21
C LEU A 106 -4.91 -2.84 -0.82
N ILE A 107 -4.15 -2.46 -1.85
CA ILE A 107 -3.28 -3.36 -2.62
C ILE A 107 -1.87 -2.79 -2.78
N SER A 108 -0.92 -3.41 -2.12
CA SER A 108 0.48 -2.98 -2.08
C SER A 108 1.44 -4.17 -2.04
N GLY A 109 2.73 -3.91 -1.91
CA GLY A 109 3.72 -4.94 -1.62
C GLY A 109 3.50 -5.65 -0.28
N GLY A 110 2.89 -4.97 0.70
CA GLY A 110 2.62 -5.50 2.04
C GLY A 110 1.17 -5.92 2.29
N HIS A 111 0.22 -5.47 1.48
CA HIS A 111 -1.21 -5.68 1.72
C HIS A 111 -1.95 -6.09 0.45
N THR A 112 -2.91 -6.98 0.62
CA THR A 112 -4.01 -7.24 -0.33
C THR A 112 -5.21 -7.57 0.52
N LEU A 113 -6.04 -6.57 0.80
CA LEU A 113 -7.19 -6.71 1.67
C LEU A 113 -8.33 -5.76 1.28
N MET A 114 -9.54 -6.14 1.68
CA MET A 114 -10.74 -5.32 1.60
C MET A 114 -11.21 -4.97 2.99
N THR A 115 -11.60 -3.72 3.19
CA THR A 115 -12.06 -3.24 4.51
C THR A 115 -13.19 -2.24 4.39
N ILE A 116 -14.03 -2.19 5.42
CA ILE A 116 -15.10 -1.21 5.59
C ILE A 116 -14.96 -0.52 6.95
N PHE A 117 -15.42 0.69 7.05
CA PHE A 117 -15.48 1.40 8.35
C PHE A 117 -16.73 0.96 9.13
N ALA A 118 -16.53 0.46 10.35
CA ALA A 118 -17.61 0.09 11.25
C ALA A 118 -17.12 0.12 12.72
N ASN A 119 -17.96 0.63 13.62
CA ASN A 119 -17.67 0.68 15.06
C ASN A 119 -16.30 1.32 15.36
N LYS A 120 -16.02 2.47 14.76
CA LYS A 120 -14.78 3.24 14.92
C LYS A 120 -13.51 2.48 14.54
N ARG A 121 -13.61 1.50 13.64
CA ARG A 121 -12.47 0.74 13.12
C ARG A 121 -12.67 0.39 11.66
N TRP A 122 -11.59 0.23 10.96
CA TRP A 122 -11.58 -0.41 9.66
C TRP A 122 -11.62 -1.92 9.83
N ARG A 123 -12.72 -2.57 9.44
CA ARG A 123 -12.93 -4.01 9.57
C ARG A 123 -12.56 -4.73 8.29
N ILE A 124 -11.63 -5.66 8.39
CA ILE A 124 -11.22 -6.50 7.27
C ILE A 124 -12.36 -7.49 6.97
N ILE A 125 -12.79 -7.53 5.72
CA ILE A 125 -13.85 -8.41 5.22
C ILE A 125 -13.37 -9.44 4.20
N GLY A 126 -12.11 -9.36 3.82
CA GLY A 126 -11.39 -10.31 2.97
C GLY A 126 -9.94 -9.88 2.83
N GLU A 127 -9.02 -10.81 2.82
CA GLU A 127 -7.59 -10.56 2.67
C GLU A 127 -6.89 -11.72 1.95
N THR A 128 -5.62 -11.53 1.58
CA THR A 128 -4.83 -12.66 1.10
C THR A 128 -4.41 -13.55 2.27
N LEU A 129 -4.52 -14.86 2.09
CA LEU A 129 -4.14 -15.85 3.11
C LEU A 129 -2.66 -16.27 3.02
N ASP A 130 -1.94 -15.83 1.98
CA ASP A 130 -0.55 -16.22 1.77
C ASP A 130 0.32 -15.02 1.32
N ILE A 131 0.59 -14.85 0.06
CA ILE A 131 1.37 -13.71 -0.47
C ILE A 131 0.43 -12.60 -0.99
N THR A 132 0.91 -11.36 -0.92
CA THR A 132 0.15 -10.23 -1.48
C THR A 132 0.23 -10.22 -3.00
N LEU A 133 -0.70 -9.48 -3.65
CA LEU A 133 -0.68 -9.27 -5.10
C LEU A 133 0.62 -8.58 -5.56
N GLY A 134 1.13 -7.61 -4.78
CA GLY A 134 2.42 -6.99 -5.07
C GLY A 134 3.57 -7.99 -4.97
N GLN A 135 3.55 -8.87 -3.96
CA GLN A 135 4.54 -9.95 -3.82
C GLN A 135 4.45 -10.99 -4.94
N LEU A 136 3.26 -11.33 -5.41
CA LEU A 136 3.08 -12.19 -6.59
C LEU A 136 3.87 -11.64 -7.77
N PHE A 137 3.61 -10.37 -8.13
CA PHE A 137 4.30 -9.74 -9.27
C PHE A 137 5.80 -9.59 -9.03
N ASP A 138 6.21 -9.21 -7.84
CA ASP A 138 7.63 -9.05 -7.52
C ASP A 138 8.39 -10.39 -7.56
N GLN A 139 7.83 -11.46 -6.99
CA GLN A 139 8.47 -12.76 -6.98
C GLN A 139 8.48 -13.40 -8.37
N PHE A 140 7.41 -13.21 -9.16
CA PHE A 140 7.35 -13.70 -10.53
C PHE A 140 8.30 -12.89 -11.44
N GLY A 141 8.29 -11.57 -11.36
CA GLY A 141 9.16 -10.71 -12.14
C GLY A 141 10.65 -10.94 -11.85
N ARG A 142 11.04 -11.13 -10.57
CA ARG A 142 12.41 -11.51 -10.24
C ARG A 142 12.81 -12.87 -10.83
N TYR A 143 11.88 -13.82 -10.87
CA TYR A 143 12.13 -15.12 -11.52
C TYR A 143 12.37 -14.96 -13.03
N LEU A 144 11.78 -13.95 -13.67
CA LEU A 144 12.05 -13.55 -15.05
C LEU A 144 13.31 -12.66 -15.21
N GLY A 145 14.05 -12.38 -14.12
CA GLY A 145 15.23 -11.52 -14.15
C GLY A 145 14.92 -10.02 -14.18
N LEU A 146 13.69 -9.60 -13.87
CA LEU A 146 13.29 -8.18 -13.82
C LEU A 146 13.76 -7.52 -12.50
N SER A 147 13.88 -6.19 -12.52
CA SER A 147 14.25 -5.39 -11.34
C SER A 147 13.01 -5.04 -10.51
N SER A 148 13.09 -5.18 -9.17
CA SER A 148 12.03 -4.77 -8.24
C SER A 148 11.91 -3.23 -8.12
N PRO A 149 10.68 -2.70 -7.99
CA PRO A 149 9.39 -3.40 -7.99
C PRO A 149 8.99 -3.84 -9.40
N CYS A 150 8.53 -5.10 -9.54
CA CYS A 150 8.32 -5.71 -10.86
C CYS A 150 6.93 -5.45 -11.46
N GLY A 151 5.97 -4.93 -10.69
CA GLY A 151 4.57 -4.77 -11.14
C GLY A 151 4.42 -4.03 -12.46
N ALA A 152 5.07 -2.87 -12.59
CA ALA A 152 5.04 -2.08 -13.81
C ALA A 152 5.72 -2.80 -15.01
N ASN A 153 6.80 -3.54 -14.76
CA ASN A 153 7.48 -4.32 -15.80
C ASN A 153 6.61 -5.47 -16.31
N ILE A 154 5.89 -6.15 -15.41
CA ILE A 154 4.92 -7.20 -15.77
C ILE A 154 3.79 -6.62 -16.60
N GLU A 155 3.23 -5.46 -16.21
CA GLU A 155 2.22 -4.75 -16.98
C GLU A 155 2.72 -4.43 -18.39
N GLN A 156 3.93 -3.91 -18.53
CA GLN A 156 4.53 -3.61 -19.84
C GLN A 156 4.76 -4.86 -20.71
N LEU A 157 5.14 -5.99 -20.11
CA LEU A 157 5.26 -7.25 -20.83
C LEU A 157 3.87 -7.78 -21.24
N ALA A 158 2.89 -7.72 -20.36
CA ALA A 158 1.52 -8.12 -20.65
C ALA A 158 0.89 -7.32 -21.82
N LEU A 159 1.17 -6.01 -21.91
CA LEU A 159 0.73 -5.17 -23.03
C LEU A 159 1.35 -5.57 -24.38
N LYS A 160 2.49 -6.26 -24.38
CA LYS A 160 3.16 -6.76 -25.59
C LYS A 160 2.76 -8.20 -25.96
N SER A 161 1.82 -8.79 -25.22
CA SER A 161 1.31 -10.13 -25.52
C SER A 161 0.46 -10.12 -26.81
N ASN A 162 0.36 -11.27 -27.45
CA ASN A 162 -0.61 -11.50 -28.53
C ASN A 162 -2.00 -11.89 -28.00
N LEU A 163 -2.23 -11.71 -26.69
CA LEU A 163 -3.46 -12.03 -25.96
C LEU A 163 -3.79 -13.55 -25.89
N GLU A 164 -2.85 -14.42 -26.20
CA GLU A 164 -3.01 -15.85 -25.99
C GLU A 164 -2.98 -16.13 -24.47
N TYR A 165 -4.12 -16.59 -23.95
CA TYR A 165 -4.30 -16.85 -22.53
C TYR A 165 -3.82 -18.26 -22.17
N ILE A 166 -2.93 -18.33 -21.21
CA ILE A 166 -2.41 -19.57 -20.61
C ILE A 166 -3.19 -19.83 -19.33
N ALA A 167 -3.90 -20.96 -19.27
CA ALA A 167 -4.70 -21.32 -18.11
C ALA A 167 -3.82 -21.48 -16.85
N LEU A 168 -4.14 -20.76 -15.81
CA LEU A 168 -3.48 -20.75 -14.52
C LEU A 168 -4.48 -21.03 -13.40
N PRO A 169 -4.03 -21.54 -12.22
CA PRO A 169 -4.91 -21.81 -11.10
C PRO A 169 -5.68 -20.57 -10.63
N TYR A 170 -6.97 -20.75 -10.38
CA TYR A 170 -7.89 -19.72 -9.90
C TYR A 170 -8.42 -20.17 -8.54
N THR A 171 -7.98 -19.54 -7.44
CA THR A 171 -8.27 -20.01 -6.09
C THR A 171 -8.76 -18.89 -5.19
N ILE A 172 -10.04 -18.96 -4.81
CA ILE A 172 -10.71 -18.05 -3.89
C ILE A 172 -11.34 -18.87 -2.77
N LYS A 173 -11.27 -18.38 -1.53
CA LYS A 173 -11.90 -18.97 -0.35
C LYS A 173 -12.84 -17.97 0.34
N GLY A 174 -14.12 -18.00 -0.01
CA GLY A 174 -15.06 -16.96 0.44
C GLY A 174 -14.67 -15.59 -0.12
N ASN A 175 -14.30 -14.64 0.74
CA ASN A 175 -13.77 -13.33 0.36
C ASN A 175 -12.24 -13.24 0.41
N ASP A 176 -11.56 -14.36 0.72
CA ASP A 176 -10.12 -14.41 0.84
C ASP A 176 -9.46 -14.96 -0.43
N LEU A 177 -8.23 -14.54 -0.66
CA LEU A 177 -7.44 -14.84 -1.85
C LEU A 177 -6.20 -15.67 -1.50
N THR A 178 -5.73 -16.48 -2.44
CA THR A 178 -4.44 -17.16 -2.35
C THR A 178 -3.70 -17.04 -3.68
N PHE A 179 -2.47 -16.55 -3.66
CA PHE A 179 -1.68 -16.30 -4.86
C PHE A 179 -0.44 -17.19 -5.00
N SER A 180 -0.05 -17.94 -3.96
CA SER A 180 1.15 -18.79 -4.00
C SER A 180 1.03 -19.92 -5.02
N GLY A 181 -0.17 -20.49 -5.17
CA GLY A 181 -0.46 -21.50 -6.21
C GLY A 181 -0.32 -20.94 -7.62
N LEU A 182 -0.85 -19.72 -7.83
CA LEU A 182 -0.72 -18.98 -9.08
C LEU A 182 0.74 -18.67 -9.41
N LEU A 183 1.53 -18.21 -8.44
CA LEU A 183 2.97 -17.95 -8.57
C LEU A 183 3.72 -19.23 -8.98
N SER A 184 3.46 -20.34 -8.29
CA SER A 184 4.14 -21.62 -8.55
C SER A 184 3.81 -22.18 -9.93
N ALA A 185 2.54 -22.04 -10.35
CA ALA A 185 2.12 -22.44 -11.71
C ALA A 185 2.79 -21.57 -12.77
N GLY A 186 2.78 -20.24 -12.60
CA GLY A 186 3.46 -19.31 -13.51
C GLY A 186 4.94 -19.65 -13.69
N LYS A 187 5.67 -19.90 -12.59
CA LYS A 187 7.08 -20.33 -12.65
C LYS A 187 7.29 -21.64 -13.44
N ARG A 188 6.40 -22.62 -13.30
CA ARG A 188 6.48 -23.87 -14.07
C ARG A 188 6.30 -23.64 -15.57
N GLN A 189 5.38 -22.73 -15.94
CA GLN A 189 5.13 -22.38 -17.35
C GLN A 189 6.35 -21.71 -18.02
N VAL A 190 7.13 -20.93 -17.25
CA VAL A 190 8.40 -20.36 -17.76
C VAL A 190 9.36 -21.45 -18.20
N LEU A 191 9.45 -22.57 -17.46
CA LEU A 191 10.30 -23.70 -17.79
C LEU A 191 9.84 -24.47 -19.04
N SER A 192 8.58 -24.31 -19.45
CA SER A 192 7.99 -24.93 -20.64
C SER A 192 8.15 -24.07 -21.91
N ASN A 193 9.07 -23.10 -21.92
CA ASN A 193 9.35 -22.19 -23.05
C ASN A 193 8.13 -21.40 -23.56
N MET A 194 7.16 -21.13 -22.70
CA MET A 194 6.02 -20.29 -23.06
C MET A 194 6.45 -18.83 -23.22
N SER A 195 5.74 -18.09 -24.07
CA SER A 195 5.97 -16.65 -24.25
C SER A 195 5.88 -15.91 -22.92
N GLN A 196 6.95 -15.22 -22.55
CA GLN A 196 6.96 -14.41 -21.31
C GLN A 196 5.88 -13.33 -21.31
N GLN A 197 5.57 -12.75 -22.48
CA GLN A 197 4.54 -11.73 -22.65
C GLN A 197 3.15 -12.32 -22.36
N ASN A 198 2.82 -13.47 -22.97
CA ASN A 198 1.56 -14.16 -22.76
C ASN A 198 1.42 -14.68 -21.34
N LEU A 199 2.51 -15.10 -20.73
CA LEU A 199 2.51 -15.55 -19.35
C LEU A 199 2.33 -14.41 -18.37
N CYS A 200 2.96 -13.24 -18.59
CA CYS A 200 2.71 -12.03 -17.80
C CYS A 200 1.25 -11.56 -17.95
N TYR A 201 0.71 -11.58 -19.16
CA TYR A 201 -0.68 -11.29 -19.44
C TYR A 201 -1.61 -12.23 -18.67
N SER A 202 -1.42 -13.54 -18.80
CA SER A 202 -2.27 -14.55 -18.16
C SER A 202 -2.21 -14.51 -16.65
N LEU A 203 -1.02 -14.30 -16.08
CA LEU A 203 -0.83 -14.15 -14.63
C LEU A 203 -1.58 -12.92 -14.12
N GLN A 204 -1.46 -11.79 -14.82
CA GLN A 204 -2.14 -10.55 -14.49
C GLN A 204 -3.66 -10.68 -14.58
N GLU A 205 -4.18 -11.19 -15.71
CA GLU A 205 -5.61 -11.36 -15.92
C GLU A 205 -6.22 -12.32 -14.90
N THR A 206 -5.57 -13.45 -14.59
CA THR A 206 -6.04 -14.40 -13.57
C THR A 206 -6.09 -13.74 -12.20
N ALA A 207 -5.00 -13.08 -11.76
CA ALA A 207 -4.94 -12.45 -10.44
C ALA A 207 -5.96 -11.32 -10.30
N PHE A 208 -6.15 -10.51 -11.34
CA PHE A 208 -7.11 -9.40 -11.32
C PHE A 208 -8.57 -9.88 -11.40
N SER A 209 -8.84 -10.98 -12.11
CA SER A 209 -10.16 -11.59 -12.13
C SER A 209 -10.52 -12.15 -10.75
N MET A 210 -9.59 -12.84 -10.07
CA MET A 210 -9.78 -13.29 -8.69
C MET A 210 -10.10 -12.11 -7.76
N LEU A 211 -9.31 -11.03 -7.84
CA LEU A 211 -9.51 -9.85 -7.03
C LEU A 211 -10.84 -9.17 -7.33
N CYS A 212 -11.20 -9.03 -8.60
CA CYS A 212 -12.47 -8.43 -9.03
C CYS A 212 -13.68 -9.22 -8.47
N GLU A 213 -13.64 -10.55 -8.55
CA GLU A 213 -14.72 -11.40 -8.04
C GLU A 213 -14.95 -11.21 -6.54
N VAL A 214 -13.90 -11.18 -5.71
CA VAL A 214 -14.07 -10.95 -4.27
C VAL A 214 -14.53 -9.52 -3.97
N VAL A 215 -14.11 -8.53 -4.75
CA VAL A 215 -14.60 -7.15 -4.64
C VAL A 215 -16.10 -7.08 -4.96
N GLU A 216 -16.56 -7.71 -6.05
CA GLU A 216 -17.98 -7.74 -6.42
C GLU A 216 -18.82 -8.41 -5.31
N ARG A 217 -18.37 -9.55 -4.77
CA ARG A 217 -19.01 -10.21 -3.62
C ARG A 217 -19.10 -9.28 -2.40
N ALA A 218 -17.98 -8.61 -2.07
CA ALA A 218 -17.90 -7.70 -0.96
C ALA A 218 -18.85 -6.51 -1.11
N LEU A 219 -18.94 -5.91 -2.30
CA LEU A 219 -19.87 -4.82 -2.61
C LEU A 219 -21.33 -5.25 -2.41
N VAL A 220 -21.69 -6.45 -2.86
CA VAL A 220 -23.06 -6.99 -2.71
C VAL A 220 -23.39 -7.25 -1.25
N VAL A 221 -22.50 -7.92 -0.51
CA VAL A 221 -22.74 -8.28 0.89
C VAL A 221 -22.78 -7.05 1.80
N THR A 222 -21.87 -6.10 1.60
CA THR A 222 -21.76 -4.89 2.43
C THR A 222 -22.72 -3.79 2.01
N ARG A 223 -23.30 -3.89 0.82
CA ARG A 223 -24.17 -2.86 0.20
C ARG A 223 -23.50 -1.50 0.06
N LYS A 224 -22.15 -1.45 0.07
CA LYS A 224 -21.42 -0.20 -0.15
C LYS A 224 -21.65 0.32 -1.58
N ARG A 225 -21.74 1.63 -1.70
CA ARG A 225 -22.00 2.32 -2.98
C ARG A 225 -20.76 3.00 -3.57
N GLU A 226 -19.65 2.86 -2.89
CA GLU A 226 -18.35 3.41 -3.29
C GLU A 226 -17.27 2.34 -3.14
N LEU A 227 -16.37 2.27 -4.12
CA LEU A 227 -15.14 1.48 -4.06
C LEU A 227 -13.95 2.44 -4.12
N LEU A 228 -13.15 2.48 -3.06
CA LEU A 228 -11.90 3.23 -3.02
C LEU A 228 -10.71 2.27 -3.16
N VAL A 229 -9.87 2.48 -4.19
CA VAL A 229 -8.69 1.65 -4.43
C VAL A 229 -7.42 2.43 -4.08
N VAL A 230 -6.62 1.89 -3.16
CA VAL A 230 -5.39 2.52 -2.65
C VAL A 230 -4.22 1.54 -2.59
N GLY A 231 -3.00 2.07 -2.50
CA GLY A 231 -1.76 1.28 -2.46
C GLY A 231 -1.06 1.22 -3.82
N GLY A 232 0.20 0.78 -3.83
CA GLY A 232 1.07 0.86 -5.01
C GLY A 232 0.58 0.10 -6.24
N VAL A 233 -0.13 -1.03 -6.05
CA VAL A 233 -0.67 -1.84 -7.16
C VAL A 233 -1.92 -1.18 -7.79
N ALA A 234 -2.58 -0.25 -7.09
CA ALA A 234 -3.68 0.55 -7.62
C ALA A 234 -3.29 1.40 -8.85
N ALA A 235 -1.99 1.63 -9.06
CA ALA A 235 -1.47 2.32 -10.22
C ALA A 235 -1.60 1.53 -11.54
N ASN A 236 -1.87 0.21 -11.47
CA ASN A 236 -2.00 -0.64 -12.66
C ASN A 236 -3.28 -0.28 -13.43
N LYS A 237 -3.11 0.09 -14.72
CA LYS A 237 -4.21 0.55 -15.58
C LYS A 237 -5.22 -0.57 -15.87
N ARG A 238 -4.72 -1.79 -16.12
CA ARG A 238 -5.58 -2.92 -16.43
C ARG A 238 -6.49 -3.29 -15.26
N LEU A 239 -5.94 -3.27 -14.04
CA LEU A 239 -6.73 -3.48 -12.83
C LEU A 239 -7.83 -2.40 -12.68
N SER A 240 -7.46 -1.14 -12.88
CA SER A 240 -8.43 -0.03 -12.83
C SER A 240 -9.57 -0.22 -13.84
N GLU A 241 -9.27 -0.63 -15.08
CA GLU A 241 -10.29 -0.90 -16.10
C GLU A 241 -11.25 -2.02 -15.68
N ILE A 242 -10.73 -3.12 -15.14
CA ILE A 242 -11.54 -4.25 -14.69
C ILE A 242 -12.48 -3.82 -13.55
N LEU A 243 -11.93 -3.13 -12.53
CA LEU A 243 -12.69 -2.68 -11.37
C LEU A 243 -13.72 -1.61 -11.72
N GLN A 244 -13.41 -0.67 -12.63
CA GLN A 244 -14.37 0.32 -13.12
C GLN A 244 -15.57 -0.34 -13.82
N LYS A 245 -15.30 -1.34 -14.67
CA LYS A 245 -16.38 -2.10 -15.33
C LYS A 245 -17.26 -2.85 -14.33
N ALA A 246 -16.66 -3.45 -13.30
CA ALA A 246 -17.40 -4.09 -12.21
C ALA A 246 -18.26 -3.08 -11.44
N CYS A 247 -17.68 -1.95 -11.04
CA CYS A 247 -18.41 -0.89 -10.35
C CYS A 247 -19.60 -0.37 -11.17
N LEU A 248 -19.42 -0.18 -12.49
CA LEU A 248 -20.49 0.26 -13.38
C LEU A 248 -21.66 -0.74 -13.39
N ARG A 249 -21.37 -2.05 -13.48
CA ARG A 249 -22.42 -3.11 -13.42
C ARG A 249 -23.22 -3.08 -12.12
N HIS A 250 -22.55 -2.78 -11.00
CA HIS A 250 -23.18 -2.73 -9.66
C HIS A 250 -23.70 -1.35 -9.27
N LYS A 251 -23.61 -0.33 -10.15
CA LYS A 251 -23.98 1.06 -9.88
C LYS A 251 -23.26 1.61 -8.63
N VAL A 252 -21.96 1.30 -8.53
CA VAL A 252 -21.02 1.73 -7.48
C VAL A 252 -20.09 2.79 -8.04
N ILE A 253 -19.81 3.83 -7.28
CA ILE A 253 -18.85 4.87 -7.63
C ILE A 253 -17.44 4.32 -7.42
N TYR A 254 -16.61 4.39 -8.47
CA TYR A 254 -15.21 4.01 -8.42
C TYR A 254 -14.33 5.21 -8.11
N HIS A 255 -13.52 5.11 -7.07
CA HIS A 255 -12.55 6.11 -6.67
C HIS A 255 -11.12 5.56 -6.83
N SER A 256 -10.30 6.28 -7.57
CA SER A 256 -8.85 6.04 -7.66
C SER A 256 -8.10 7.31 -7.28
N ILE A 257 -6.95 7.13 -6.65
CA ILE A 257 -6.09 8.24 -6.24
C ILE A 257 -5.09 8.59 -7.35
N PRO A 258 -4.57 9.83 -7.39
CA PRO A 258 -3.53 10.21 -8.34
C PRO A 258 -2.29 9.32 -8.22
N LEU A 259 -1.68 8.97 -9.35
CA LEU A 259 -0.57 7.99 -9.43
C LEU A 259 0.61 8.31 -8.52
N ASN A 260 0.93 9.59 -8.33
CA ASN A 260 2.01 10.05 -7.45
C ASN A 260 1.77 9.74 -5.96
N TYR A 261 0.52 9.43 -5.55
CA TYR A 261 0.15 9.06 -4.18
C TYR A 261 -0.18 7.57 -4.01
N CYS A 262 -0.21 6.77 -5.07
CA CYS A 262 -0.48 5.33 -4.98
C CYS A 262 0.58 4.58 -4.14
N GLY A 263 1.87 4.86 -4.37
CA GLY A 263 2.97 4.28 -3.58
C GLY A 263 3.14 4.91 -2.22
N ASP A 264 4.04 4.33 -1.42
CA ASP A 264 4.38 4.85 -0.09
C ASP A 264 4.91 6.29 -0.19
N ASN A 265 4.38 7.16 0.68
CA ASN A 265 4.74 8.58 0.69
C ASN A 265 4.61 9.17 2.11
N GLY A 266 5.33 10.27 2.35
CA GLY A 266 5.29 10.98 3.63
C GLY A 266 3.96 11.68 3.88
N VAL A 267 3.24 12.05 2.81
CA VAL A 267 1.97 12.81 2.89
C VAL A 267 0.87 11.99 3.58
N GLN A 268 0.75 10.70 3.27
CA GLN A 268 -0.25 9.82 3.91
C GLN A 268 -0.03 9.72 5.42
N ILE A 269 1.22 9.68 5.86
CA ILE A 269 1.57 9.59 7.29
C ILE A 269 1.35 10.94 7.97
N ALA A 270 1.79 12.04 7.34
CA ALA A 270 1.61 13.38 7.87
C ALA A 270 0.13 13.77 7.98
N TRP A 271 -0.67 13.49 6.95
CA TRP A 271 -2.11 13.74 6.95
C TRP A 271 -2.81 12.98 8.08
N THR A 272 -2.60 11.67 8.17
CA THR A 272 -3.24 10.84 9.19
C THR A 272 -2.84 11.26 10.60
N GLY A 273 -1.54 11.54 10.83
CA GLY A 273 -1.07 12.04 12.11
C GLY A 273 -1.68 13.40 12.47
N ALA A 274 -1.88 14.27 11.48
CA ALA A 274 -2.51 15.58 11.69
C ALA A 274 -3.98 15.45 12.09
N ILE A 275 -4.80 14.70 11.36
CA ILE A 275 -6.22 14.52 11.69
C ILE A 275 -6.40 13.84 13.05
N GLU A 276 -5.56 12.87 13.40
CA GLU A 276 -5.57 12.23 14.71
C GLU A 276 -5.23 13.22 15.82
N TYR A 277 -4.18 14.00 15.65
CA TYR A 277 -3.75 15.02 16.63
C TYR A 277 -4.80 16.10 16.84
N PHE A 278 -5.32 16.70 15.76
CA PHE A 278 -6.28 17.79 15.84
C PHE A 278 -7.69 17.34 16.23
N SER A 279 -8.01 16.06 16.18
CA SER A 279 -9.26 15.52 16.76
C SER A 279 -9.36 15.74 18.26
N GLY A 280 -8.26 16.03 18.93
CA GLY A 280 -8.18 16.28 20.37
C GLY A 280 -8.49 15.08 21.27
N LYS A 281 -8.83 13.94 20.66
CA LYS A 281 -9.23 12.71 21.39
C LYS A 281 -8.04 11.87 21.85
N ASN A 282 -6.88 12.04 21.21
CA ASN A 282 -5.64 11.35 21.60
C ASN A 282 -4.73 12.30 22.38
N LYS A 283 -4.16 11.78 23.48
CA LYS A 283 -3.21 12.54 24.29
C LYS A 283 -1.94 12.81 23.49
N ARG A 284 -1.40 14.03 23.64
CA ARG A 284 -0.05 14.38 23.17
C ARG A 284 0.95 13.36 23.67
N LEU A 285 1.57 12.62 22.74
CA LEU A 285 2.63 11.67 23.07
C LEU A 285 3.98 12.40 23.09
N GLY A 286 4.73 12.19 24.18
CA GLY A 286 6.13 12.63 24.23
C GLY A 286 7.03 11.72 23.41
N PRO A 287 8.24 12.21 23.00
CA PRO A 287 9.17 11.44 22.18
C PRO A 287 9.57 10.08 22.77
N SER A 288 9.61 9.96 24.11
CA SER A 288 9.93 8.71 24.82
C SER A 288 8.93 7.57 24.54
N ARG A 289 7.71 7.90 24.09
CA ARG A 289 6.65 6.94 23.77
C ARG A 289 6.57 6.58 22.29
N ALA A 290 7.53 7.00 21.48
CA ALA A 290 7.60 6.54 20.09
C ALA A 290 7.92 5.04 20.07
N PHE A 291 6.99 4.23 19.61
CA PHE A 291 7.09 2.78 19.52
C PHE A 291 7.03 2.31 18.06
N VAL A 292 7.43 1.07 17.82
CA VAL A 292 7.33 0.39 16.53
C VAL A 292 6.52 -0.89 16.72
N ARG A 293 5.52 -1.08 15.89
CA ARG A 293 4.69 -2.30 15.85
C ARG A 293 4.78 -2.93 14.47
N GLN A 294 5.74 -3.84 14.31
CA GLN A 294 6.03 -4.46 13.02
C GLN A 294 4.83 -5.19 12.39
N SER A 295 3.98 -5.80 13.23
CA SER A 295 2.77 -6.54 12.82
C SER A 295 1.48 -5.83 13.24
N TRP A 296 1.47 -4.48 13.21
CA TRP A 296 0.31 -3.70 13.63
C TRP A 296 -0.84 -3.84 12.62
N ARG A 297 -1.82 -4.64 12.96
CA ARG A 297 -2.99 -4.85 12.09
C ARG A 297 -3.83 -3.59 11.99
N LEU A 298 -4.43 -3.40 10.82
CA LEU A 298 -5.30 -2.28 10.49
C LEU A 298 -6.56 -2.26 11.39
N ASP A 299 -7.15 -3.43 11.65
CA ASP A 299 -8.37 -3.60 12.46
C ASP A 299 -8.14 -3.44 13.98
N ASP A 300 -6.88 -3.36 14.44
CA ASP A 300 -6.55 -3.02 15.82
C ASP A 300 -6.55 -1.50 16.10
N VAL A 301 -6.61 -0.67 15.04
CA VAL A 301 -6.55 0.79 15.17
C VAL A 301 -7.94 1.34 15.49
N ASN A 302 -8.04 2.05 16.61
CA ASN A 302 -9.25 2.81 16.94
C ASN A 302 -9.22 4.17 16.26
N ILE A 303 -10.17 4.42 15.36
CA ILE A 303 -10.29 5.67 14.61
C ILE A 303 -11.08 6.66 15.47
N THR A 304 -10.41 7.71 15.92
CA THR A 304 -11.01 8.68 16.85
C THR A 304 -11.53 9.93 16.17
N TRP A 305 -11.15 10.18 14.92
CA TRP A 305 -11.49 11.37 14.14
C TRP A 305 -12.70 11.18 13.21
N LYS A 306 -13.28 10.01 13.15
CA LYS A 306 -14.54 9.71 12.45
C LYS A 306 -15.64 9.38 13.46
N GLU A 307 -16.86 9.79 13.17
CA GLU A 307 -18.06 9.46 13.94
C GLU A 307 -18.64 8.08 13.61
#